data_29126fa66a96269b515ec768ac3d9b70
#
_entry.id   29126fa66a96269b515ec768ac3d9b70
#
_cell.length_a   1.000
_cell.length_b   1.000
_cell.length_c   1.000
_cell.angle_alpha   90.00
_cell.angle_beta   90.00
_cell.angle_gamma   90.00
#
_symmetry.space_group_name_H-M   'P 1'
#
loop_
_entity.id
_entity.type
_entity.pdbx_description
1 polymer ?
#
loop_
_entity_poly.entity_id
_entity_poly.type
_entity_poly.pdbx_seq_one_letter_code
_entity_poly.pdbx_strand_id
1 'polypeptide(L)'
;TADMARAYVDGFQTSAGTAEISGGWGYKSVNAMVKHWPGGGPEEGGRDGHFGYGAYAVYPGKNLNDHLKPFTEGAFKLEGATKMASAVMPYYTISYNQDTVNGENVGNAYNKYLITDLLRGKYGYDGVVCTDWMITADVPNVYTFAGKSWGVEKLTVAERHYKAIEAGVDQFGGNNEMGPVIEAYKMGVAAHGEEFMRQRFEQSAVRLLRNIFRVGLFENAYLDVAETEKTVGNPDFMKAGYDAQLRTVVMLKNQQKALPVQKQLKIYIPKKLIPASLNWFGVQTPESWKDAVNPEVAKKYFQVVEKPEDADLALVCIDSPKGGVGYLPEDATKNGNGYVPISLQYGPYKADFARETSIAGGSPFESFTNRSYKGKTTTASNIQDMKTVTETKAKMGAKPVIVIVKVSNPMIFAEIEKSASAILIHMGVQDQALMDIITGAAEPSALLPCQMPADMKTVEEQNEDVPRDMKCYVDSEGNTYDFSFGLNWQGVINDARVAKYKK
;
A
#
# COMPACT_ATOMS: atom_id res chain seq x y z
N THR A 1 4.14 -11.66 2.39
CA THR A 1 2.78 -11.05 2.36
C THR A 1 1.72 -12.08 2.73
N ALA A 2 1.72 -13.31 2.15
CA ALA A 2 0.70 -14.34 2.44
C ALA A 2 0.61 -14.68 3.94
N ASP A 3 1.73 -14.93 4.61
CA ASP A 3 1.75 -15.22 6.05
C ASP A 3 1.21 -14.05 6.90
N MET A 4 1.53 -12.81 6.51
CA MET A 4 0.98 -11.62 7.18
C MET A 4 -0.52 -11.48 6.98
N ALA A 5 -1.00 -11.68 5.74
CA ALA A 5 -2.43 -11.63 5.44
C ALA A 5 -3.20 -12.70 6.24
N ARG A 6 -2.65 -13.92 6.33
CA ARG A 6 -3.22 -15.01 7.13
C ARG A 6 -3.34 -14.63 8.61
N ALA A 7 -2.22 -14.24 9.23
CA ALA A 7 -2.21 -13.89 10.64
C ALA A 7 -3.12 -12.70 10.98
N TYR A 8 -3.15 -11.70 10.10
CA TYR A 8 -3.96 -10.50 10.28
C TYR A 8 -5.46 -10.81 10.19
N VAL A 9 -5.88 -11.57 9.18
CA VAL A 9 -7.28 -11.97 9.00
C VAL A 9 -7.73 -12.91 10.12
N ASP A 10 -6.89 -13.87 10.52
CA ASP A 10 -7.17 -14.75 11.67
C ASP A 10 -7.39 -13.95 12.95
N GLY A 11 -6.55 -12.97 13.21
CA GLY A 11 -6.65 -12.11 14.39
C GLY A 11 -7.94 -11.29 14.45
N PHE A 12 -8.48 -10.88 13.31
CA PHE A 12 -9.75 -10.17 13.24
C PHE A 12 -10.98 -11.09 13.31
N GLN A 13 -10.93 -12.24 12.65
CA GLN A 13 -12.12 -13.06 12.46
C GLN A 13 -12.35 -14.08 13.57
N THR A 14 -11.29 -14.57 14.23
CA THR A 14 -11.42 -15.71 15.13
C THR A 14 -11.89 -15.30 16.51
N SER A 15 -13.06 -15.79 16.92
CA SER A 15 -13.54 -15.81 18.31
C SER A 15 -13.22 -17.16 18.94
N ALA A 16 -13.10 -17.20 20.27
CA ALA A 16 -12.83 -18.41 21.03
C ALA A 16 -13.59 -18.40 22.37
N GLY A 17 -13.73 -19.58 22.98
CA GLY A 17 -14.38 -19.75 24.30
C GLY A 17 -15.84 -19.32 24.28
N THR A 18 -16.28 -18.61 25.31
CA THR A 18 -17.68 -18.17 25.48
C THR A 18 -18.13 -17.09 24.47
N ALA A 19 -17.20 -16.51 23.73
CA ALA A 19 -17.52 -15.53 22.69
C ALA A 19 -17.77 -16.20 21.31
N GLU A 20 -17.43 -17.46 21.16
CA GLU A 20 -17.66 -18.22 19.92
C GLU A 20 -19.13 -18.64 19.79
N ILE A 21 -19.69 -18.41 18.60
CA ILE A 21 -21.02 -18.90 18.21
C ILE A 21 -20.86 -20.24 17.50
N SER A 22 -20.05 -20.30 16.45
CA SER A 22 -19.79 -21.53 15.68
C SER A 22 -18.59 -21.38 14.73
N GLY A 23 -17.77 -22.41 14.60
CA GLY A 23 -16.71 -22.50 13.59
C GLY A 23 -15.68 -21.35 13.67
N GLY A 24 -15.34 -20.89 14.85
CA GLY A 24 -14.42 -19.78 15.10
C GLY A 24 -15.05 -18.38 14.94
N TRP A 25 -16.31 -18.31 14.56
CA TRP A 25 -17.04 -17.05 14.47
C TRP A 25 -17.83 -16.78 15.75
N GLY A 26 -17.98 -15.51 16.12
CA GLY A 26 -18.74 -15.16 17.31
C GLY A 26 -18.73 -13.66 17.62
N TYR A 27 -19.11 -13.31 18.84
CA TYR A 27 -19.34 -11.93 19.28
C TYR A 27 -18.09 -11.02 19.29
N LYS A 28 -16.89 -11.59 19.22
CA LYS A 28 -15.63 -10.84 19.08
C LYS A 28 -15.04 -10.89 17.67
N SER A 29 -15.73 -11.52 16.73
CA SER A 29 -15.31 -11.59 15.34
C SER A 29 -15.59 -10.28 14.61
N VAL A 30 -14.66 -9.90 13.75
CA VAL A 30 -14.84 -8.82 12.78
C VAL A 30 -14.72 -9.41 11.38
N ASN A 31 -15.72 -9.17 10.53
CA ASN A 31 -15.67 -9.61 9.15
C ASN A 31 -14.52 -8.92 8.43
N ALA A 32 -13.58 -9.69 7.89
CA ALA A 32 -12.44 -9.16 7.15
C ALA A 32 -12.72 -9.17 5.64
N MET A 33 -12.56 -7.99 5.01
CA MET A 33 -12.57 -7.85 3.56
C MET A 33 -11.14 -7.68 3.06
N VAL A 34 -10.66 -8.66 2.28
CA VAL A 34 -9.30 -8.60 1.71
C VAL A 34 -9.33 -7.97 0.33
N LYS A 35 -8.32 -7.14 0.03
CA LYS A 35 -8.32 -6.31 -1.18
C LYS A 35 -6.90 -5.99 -1.67
N HIS A 36 -6.72 -5.68 -2.94
CA HIS A 36 -7.75 -5.69 -3.98
C HIS A 36 -7.47 -6.86 -4.93
N TRP A 37 -8.47 -7.72 -5.17
CA TRP A 37 -8.36 -8.86 -6.07
C TRP A 37 -8.28 -8.41 -7.55
N PRO A 38 -7.42 -9.00 -8.41
CA PRO A 38 -6.47 -10.12 -8.18
C PRO A 38 -5.08 -9.68 -7.72
N GLY A 39 -4.88 -8.43 -7.35
CA GLY A 39 -3.66 -7.80 -6.89
C GLY A 39 -3.47 -6.42 -7.50
N GLY A 40 -3.07 -5.44 -6.68
CA GLY A 40 -2.85 -4.03 -7.09
C GLY A 40 -1.36 -3.69 -7.28
N GLY A 41 -0.46 -4.68 -7.38
CA GLY A 41 0.98 -4.43 -7.51
C GLY A 41 1.46 -4.04 -8.92
N PRO A 42 0.92 -4.63 -10.01
CA PRO A 42 1.50 -4.48 -11.33
C PRO A 42 0.90 -3.32 -12.16
N GLU A 43 0.56 -2.20 -11.51
CA GLU A 43 0.10 -1.02 -12.23
C GLU A 43 1.20 -0.47 -13.15
N GLU A 44 0.85 -0.22 -14.40
CA GLU A 44 1.78 0.22 -15.43
C GLU A 44 2.48 1.52 -15.07
N GLY A 45 3.82 1.47 -14.94
CA GLY A 45 4.66 2.58 -14.52
C GLY A 45 4.42 3.01 -13.08
N GLY A 46 3.87 2.15 -12.20
CA GLY A 46 3.61 2.42 -10.78
C GLY A 46 2.49 3.45 -10.52
N ARG A 47 1.63 3.70 -11.51
CA ARG A 47 0.54 4.70 -11.39
C ARG A 47 -0.65 4.13 -10.64
N ASP A 48 -1.21 4.95 -9.75
CA ASP A 48 -2.29 4.56 -8.86
C ASP A 48 -3.61 4.23 -9.60
N GLY A 49 -4.10 3.01 -9.42
CA GLY A 49 -5.33 2.50 -10.00
C GLY A 49 -6.62 3.14 -9.50
N HIS A 50 -6.56 4.08 -8.56
CA HIS A 50 -7.73 4.89 -8.17
C HIS A 50 -8.02 6.02 -9.18
N PHE A 51 -7.14 6.24 -10.15
CA PHE A 51 -7.30 7.27 -11.19
C PHE A 51 -7.19 6.64 -12.58
N GLY A 52 -7.85 7.23 -13.57
CA GLY A 52 -7.87 6.72 -14.94
C GLY A 52 -6.49 6.61 -15.59
N TYR A 53 -5.54 7.48 -15.21
CA TYR A 53 -4.14 7.37 -15.66
C TYR A 53 -3.43 6.11 -15.15
N GLY A 54 -3.93 5.48 -14.08
CA GLY A 54 -3.45 4.21 -13.50
C GLY A 54 -4.40 3.03 -13.73
N ALA A 55 -5.36 3.13 -14.66
CA ALA A 55 -6.42 2.14 -14.86
C ALA A 55 -5.95 0.74 -15.28
N TYR A 56 -4.68 0.54 -15.63
CA TYR A 56 -4.19 -0.73 -16.18
C TYR A 56 -3.13 -1.38 -15.29
N ALA A 57 -3.39 -2.62 -14.90
CA ALA A 57 -2.39 -3.54 -14.38
C ALA A 57 -1.82 -4.37 -15.54
N VAL A 58 -0.50 -4.46 -15.66
CA VAL A 58 0.20 -5.09 -16.77
C VAL A 58 1.11 -6.23 -16.29
N TYR A 59 1.28 -7.26 -17.13
CA TYR A 59 1.96 -8.49 -16.72
C TYR A 59 3.04 -8.89 -17.76
N PRO A 60 4.06 -8.05 -17.97
CA PRO A 60 5.13 -8.34 -18.94
C PRO A 60 5.92 -9.62 -18.61
N GLY A 61 6.05 -9.95 -17.32
CA GLY A 61 6.67 -11.18 -16.84
C GLY A 61 5.73 -12.41 -16.82
N LYS A 62 4.44 -12.26 -17.21
CA LYS A 62 3.42 -13.33 -17.17
C LYS A 62 3.22 -13.94 -15.78
N ASN A 63 3.28 -13.11 -14.74
CA ASN A 63 3.40 -13.56 -13.36
C ASN A 63 2.17 -13.21 -12.49
N LEU A 64 0.95 -13.24 -13.06
CA LEU A 64 -0.30 -13.05 -12.32
C LEU A 64 -0.37 -13.93 -11.05
N ASN A 65 0.13 -15.17 -11.13
CA ASN A 65 0.02 -16.12 -10.02
C ASN A 65 0.71 -15.64 -8.72
N ASP A 66 1.80 -14.89 -8.79
CA ASP A 66 2.46 -14.34 -7.61
C ASP A 66 1.61 -13.27 -6.93
N HIS A 67 0.85 -12.50 -7.71
CA HIS A 67 -0.07 -11.49 -7.19
C HIS A 67 -1.29 -12.09 -6.49
N LEU A 68 -1.66 -13.33 -6.85
CA LEU A 68 -2.75 -14.07 -6.20
C LEU A 68 -2.36 -14.66 -4.84
N LYS A 69 -1.07 -14.94 -4.58
CA LYS A 69 -0.61 -15.63 -3.36
C LYS A 69 -1.08 -15.02 -2.03
N PRO A 70 -1.12 -13.69 -1.84
CA PRO A 70 -1.64 -13.10 -0.60
C PRO A 70 -3.09 -13.52 -0.31
N PHE A 71 -3.87 -13.74 -1.35
CA PHE A 71 -5.25 -14.26 -1.24
C PHE A 71 -5.25 -15.78 -1.08
N THR A 72 -4.73 -16.49 -2.09
CA THR A 72 -4.89 -17.95 -2.24
C THR A 72 -4.07 -18.77 -1.24
N GLU A 73 -2.93 -18.27 -0.79
CA GLU A 73 -2.05 -18.90 0.21
C GLU A 73 -2.08 -18.20 1.58
N GLY A 74 -2.68 -17.02 1.65
CA GLY A 74 -2.86 -16.24 2.86
C GLY A 74 -4.29 -16.20 3.33
N ALA A 75 -5.06 -15.23 2.85
CA ALA A 75 -6.39 -14.91 3.33
C ALA A 75 -7.46 -16.00 3.11
N PHE A 76 -7.25 -16.92 2.15
CA PHE A 76 -8.15 -18.07 1.89
C PHE A 76 -7.68 -19.37 2.54
N LYS A 77 -6.59 -19.33 3.30
CA LYS A 77 -6.02 -20.49 4.01
C LYS A 77 -5.65 -20.09 5.44
N LEU A 78 -6.66 -19.66 6.21
CA LEU A 78 -6.48 -19.30 7.61
C LEU A 78 -6.19 -20.55 8.46
N GLU A 79 -5.39 -20.39 9.50
CA GLU A 79 -5.11 -21.45 10.47
C GLU A 79 -6.30 -21.64 11.43
N GLY A 80 -6.96 -20.53 11.79
CA GLY A 80 -8.15 -20.51 12.63
C GLY A 80 -9.35 -21.23 12.02
N ALA A 81 -10.38 -21.47 12.83
CA ALA A 81 -11.56 -22.25 12.43
C ALA A 81 -12.42 -21.52 11.36
N THR A 82 -12.29 -20.21 11.19
CA THR A 82 -13.02 -19.44 10.17
C THR A 82 -12.56 -19.73 8.73
N LYS A 83 -11.36 -20.30 8.55
CA LYS A 83 -10.77 -20.87 7.33
C LYS A 83 -10.48 -19.90 6.21
N MET A 84 -11.28 -18.88 5.94
CA MET A 84 -11.01 -17.88 4.90
C MET A 84 -11.65 -16.53 5.21
N ALA A 85 -11.12 -15.48 4.60
CA ALA A 85 -11.66 -14.14 4.71
C ALA A 85 -13.14 -14.09 4.30
N SER A 86 -13.96 -13.35 5.02
CA SER A 86 -15.42 -13.30 4.83
C SER A 86 -15.84 -12.51 3.59
N ALA A 87 -15.01 -11.59 3.10
CA ALA A 87 -15.27 -10.79 1.91
C ALA A 87 -14.00 -10.53 1.10
N VAL A 88 -14.18 -10.29 -0.20
CA VAL A 88 -13.15 -9.88 -1.15
C VAL A 88 -13.64 -8.66 -1.93
N MET A 89 -12.74 -7.71 -2.16
CA MET A 89 -13.00 -6.57 -3.03
C MET A 89 -12.14 -6.67 -4.28
N PRO A 90 -12.74 -6.77 -5.49
CA PRO A 90 -12.02 -6.60 -6.74
C PRO A 90 -11.52 -5.17 -6.90
N TYR A 91 -10.30 -5.02 -7.45
CA TYR A 91 -9.74 -3.70 -7.70
C TYR A 91 -10.36 -3.00 -8.91
N TYR A 92 -10.16 -1.70 -9.00
CA TYR A 92 -10.63 -0.90 -10.14
C TYR A 92 -9.99 -1.32 -11.46
N THR A 93 -8.69 -1.65 -11.41
CA THR A 93 -7.85 -1.80 -12.59
C THR A 93 -8.36 -2.86 -13.58
N ILE A 94 -8.00 -2.65 -14.84
CA ILE A 94 -8.09 -3.65 -15.89
C ILE A 94 -6.83 -4.51 -15.78
N SER A 95 -6.97 -5.78 -15.42
CA SER A 95 -5.88 -6.77 -15.51
C SER A 95 -5.65 -7.11 -16.99
N TYR A 96 -4.79 -6.31 -17.64
CA TYR A 96 -4.66 -6.25 -19.09
C TYR A 96 -4.22 -7.60 -19.68
N ASN A 97 -5.00 -8.12 -20.62
CA ASN A 97 -4.80 -9.41 -21.30
C ASN A 97 -4.72 -10.64 -20.35
N GLN A 98 -5.36 -10.57 -19.16
CA GLN A 98 -5.38 -11.70 -18.24
C GLN A 98 -6.64 -12.57 -18.35
N ASP A 99 -7.70 -12.09 -18.98
CA ASP A 99 -8.89 -12.92 -19.29
C ASP A 99 -8.59 -13.85 -20.47
N THR A 100 -8.20 -15.07 -20.16
CA THR A 100 -7.86 -16.09 -21.15
C THR A 100 -9.06 -16.85 -21.73
N VAL A 101 -10.26 -16.59 -21.19
CA VAL A 101 -11.51 -17.28 -21.59
C VAL A 101 -12.34 -16.40 -22.54
N ASN A 102 -12.62 -15.16 -22.13
CA ASN A 102 -13.48 -14.26 -22.89
C ASN A 102 -12.66 -13.19 -23.67
N GLY A 103 -11.37 -13.00 -23.32
CA GLY A 103 -10.51 -12.00 -23.92
C GLY A 103 -10.89 -10.56 -23.57
N GLU A 104 -11.62 -10.34 -22.47
CA GLU A 104 -12.10 -9.02 -22.08
C GLU A 104 -11.03 -8.21 -21.32
N ASN A 105 -10.87 -6.95 -21.72
CA ASN A 105 -10.09 -5.96 -20.98
C ASN A 105 -11.06 -4.96 -20.31
N VAL A 106 -11.58 -5.33 -19.16
CA VAL A 106 -12.53 -4.55 -18.36
C VAL A 106 -12.09 -4.51 -16.90
N GLY A 107 -12.54 -3.52 -16.14
CA GLY A 107 -12.26 -3.44 -14.70
C GLY A 107 -12.55 -4.76 -13.99
N ASN A 108 -11.72 -5.12 -13.02
CA ASN A 108 -11.72 -6.46 -12.43
C ASN A 108 -13.08 -6.89 -11.88
N ALA A 109 -13.90 -5.96 -11.38
CA ALA A 109 -15.25 -6.27 -10.90
C ALA A 109 -16.26 -6.64 -12.02
N TYR A 110 -15.95 -6.33 -13.27
CA TYR A 110 -16.75 -6.67 -14.45
C TYR A 110 -16.27 -7.93 -15.16
N ASN A 111 -15.11 -8.45 -14.76
CA ASN A 111 -14.45 -9.55 -15.45
C ASN A 111 -14.91 -10.89 -14.90
N LYS A 112 -15.75 -11.59 -15.68
CA LYS A 112 -16.32 -12.89 -15.30
C LYS A 112 -15.25 -13.95 -15.06
N TYR A 113 -14.18 -13.98 -15.86
CA TYR A 113 -13.08 -14.91 -15.67
C TYR A 113 -12.41 -14.72 -14.31
N LEU A 114 -12.10 -13.47 -13.93
CA LEU A 114 -11.43 -13.18 -12.66
C LEU A 114 -12.30 -13.48 -11.43
N ILE A 115 -13.62 -13.21 -11.51
CA ILE A 115 -14.52 -13.39 -10.38
C ILE A 115 -15.13 -14.78 -10.35
N THR A 116 -15.75 -15.22 -11.44
CA THR A 116 -16.47 -16.52 -11.45
C THR A 116 -15.51 -17.67 -11.69
N ASP A 117 -14.72 -17.65 -12.76
CA ASP A 117 -13.95 -18.84 -13.13
C ASP A 117 -12.73 -19.02 -12.21
N LEU A 118 -12.00 -17.92 -11.93
CA LEU A 118 -10.79 -17.97 -11.13
C LEU A 118 -11.09 -17.96 -9.62
N LEU A 119 -11.73 -16.89 -9.11
CA LEU A 119 -11.93 -16.72 -7.67
C LEU A 119 -12.89 -17.78 -7.11
N ARG A 120 -14.08 -17.93 -7.69
CA ARG A 120 -15.08 -18.88 -7.20
C ARG A 120 -14.82 -20.30 -7.68
N GLY A 121 -14.55 -20.50 -8.98
CA GLY A 121 -14.37 -21.83 -9.57
C GLY A 121 -13.06 -22.48 -9.15
N LYS A 122 -11.92 -21.88 -9.52
CA LYS A 122 -10.60 -22.51 -9.27
C LYS A 122 -10.21 -22.49 -7.79
N TYR A 123 -10.47 -21.37 -7.07
CA TYR A 123 -10.08 -21.23 -5.67
C TYR A 123 -11.19 -21.51 -4.66
N GLY A 124 -12.40 -21.83 -5.11
CA GLY A 124 -13.52 -22.24 -4.25
C GLY A 124 -14.00 -21.15 -3.28
N TYR A 125 -13.78 -19.87 -3.61
CA TYR A 125 -14.14 -18.78 -2.71
C TYR A 125 -15.66 -18.56 -2.67
N ASP A 126 -16.28 -18.75 -1.50
CA ASP A 126 -17.73 -18.57 -1.28
C ASP A 126 -18.08 -17.43 -0.30
N GLY A 127 -17.14 -16.49 -0.09
CA GLY A 127 -17.41 -15.24 0.63
C GLY A 127 -18.10 -14.19 -0.23
N VAL A 128 -18.39 -13.03 0.37
CA VAL A 128 -18.94 -11.87 -0.32
C VAL A 128 -17.92 -11.29 -1.29
N VAL A 129 -18.34 -11.01 -2.52
CA VAL A 129 -17.60 -10.16 -3.45
C VAL A 129 -18.27 -8.80 -3.48
N CYS A 130 -17.64 -7.81 -2.86
CA CYS A 130 -18.09 -6.42 -2.82
C CYS A 130 -17.22 -5.57 -3.74
N THR A 131 -17.80 -4.81 -4.65
CA THR A 131 -17.02 -3.94 -5.54
C THR A 131 -16.28 -2.87 -4.77
N ASP A 132 -15.22 -2.35 -5.34
CA ASP A 132 -14.69 -1.06 -4.92
C ASP A 132 -15.67 0.07 -5.27
N TRP A 133 -15.42 1.31 -4.80
CA TRP A 133 -16.39 2.40 -4.81
C TRP A 133 -16.58 3.01 -6.20
N MET A 134 -17.83 3.33 -6.53
CA MET A 134 -18.20 4.12 -7.73
C MET A 134 -17.82 3.47 -9.07
N ILE A 135 -17.68 2.15 -9.15
CA ILE A 135 -17.29 1.48 -10.40
C ILE A 135 -18.30 1.72 -11.52
N THR A 136 -19.60 1.82 -11.21
CA THR A 136 -20.66 1.98 -12.20
C THR A 136 -20.92 3.43 -12.62
N ALA A 137 -20.28 4.41 -11.95
CA ALA A 137 -20.43 5.83 -12.27
C ALA A 137 -19.58 6.23 -13.50
N ASP A 138 -20.02 7.26 -14.21
CA ASP A 138 -19.32 7.81 -15.36
C ASP A 138 -17.99 8.44 -14.99
N VAL A 139 -16.99 8.27 -15.85
CA VAL A 139 -15.64 8.83 -15.70
C VAL A 139 -15.56 10.15 -16.45
N PRO A 140 -15.33 11.28 -15.77
CA PRO A 140 -15.26 12.58 -16.44
C PRO A 140 -13.92 12.82 -17.16
N ASN A 141 -12.81 12.29 -16.61
CA ASN A 141 -11.46 12.38 -17.14
C ASN A 141 -10.51 11.41 -16.38
N VAL A 142 -9.24 11.34 -16.82
CA VAL A 142 -8.27 10.38 -16.25
C VAL A 142 -7.66 10.79 -14.91
N TYR A 143 -7.79 12.04 -14.47
CA TYR A 143 -7.12 12.57 -13.27
C TYR A 143 -8.04 12.95 -12.13
N THR A 144 -9.36 12.85 -12.29
CA THR A 144 -10.33 13.13 -11.23
C THR A 144 -10.68 11.85 -10.48
N PHE A 145 -10.71 11.92 -9.14
CA PHE A 145 -11.24 10.84 -8.32
C PHE A 145 -12.78 10.84 -8.43
N ALA A 146 -13.30 10.10 -9.40
CA ALA A 146 -14.73 10.03 -9.74
C ALA A 146 -15.09 8.60 -10.16
N GLY A 147 -16.02 8.40 -11.07
CA GLY A 147 -16.41 7.09 -11.58
C GLY A 147 -15.25 6.25 -12.11
N LYS A 148 -15.43 4.93 -12.11
CA LYS A 148 -14.40 3.92 -12.44
C LYS A 148 -14.91 2.86 -13.42
N SER A 149 -15.72 3.27 -14.41
CA SER A 149 -16.31 2.36 -15.40
C SER A 149 -15.32 1.94 -16.50
N TRP A 150 -14.09 1.59 -16.12
CA TRP A 150 -13.02 1.31 -17.06
C TRP A 150 -13.25 0.05 -17.86
N GLY A 151 -13.13 0.17 -19.20
CA GLY A 151 -13.40 -0.87 -20.18
C GLY A 151 -14.89 -1.11 -20.46
N VAL A 152 -15.78 -0.39 -19.78
CA VAL A 152 -17.25 -0.42 -19.96
C VAL A 152 -17.88 0.97 -20.08
N GLU A 153 -17.10 1.94 -20.51
CA GLU A 153 -17.47 3.35 -20.57
C GLU A 153 -18.73 3.60 -21.42
N LYS A 154 -18.93 2.78 -22.45
CA LYS A 154 -20.04 2.88 -23.39
C LYS A 154 -21.36 2.33 -22.86
N LEU A 155 -21.32 1.56 -21.79
CA LEU A 155 -22.51 0.98 -21.16
C LEU A 155 -23.20 2.02 -20.28
N THR A 156 -24.52 1.94 -20.17
CA THR A 156 -25.28 2.70 -19.17
C THR A 156 -24.98 2.23 -17.76
N VAL A 157 -25.35 3.03 -16.76
CA VAL A 157 -25.17 2.66 -15.34
C VAL A 157 -25.85 1.32 -15.02
N ALA A 158 -27.06 1.07 -15.54
CA ALA A 158 -27.78 -0.18 -15.33
C ALA A 158 -27.10 -1.38 -16.00
N GLU A 159 -26.60 -1.22 -17.23
CA GLU A 159 -25.85 -2.26 -17.93
C GLU A 159 -24.52 -2.59 -17.22
N ARG A 160 -23.86 -1.61 -16.64
CA ARG A 160 -22.67 -1.83 -15.80
C ARG A 160 -22.99 -2.64 -14.54
N HIS A 161 -24.12 -2.33 -13.87
CA HIS A 161 -24.58 -3.15 -12.74
C HIS A 161 -24.89 -4.59 -13.19
N TYR A 162 -25.58 -4.74 -14.31
CA TYR A 162 -25.89 -6.08 -14.86
C TYR A 162 -24.61 -6.87 -15.15
N LYS A 163 -23.64 -6.26 -15.86
CA LYS A 163 -22.35 -6.92 -16.16
C LYS A 163 -21.60 -7.34 -14.89
N ALA A 164 -21.58 -6.53 -13.86
CA ALA A 164 -20.94 -6.88 -12.59
C ALA A 164 -21.68 -8.02 -11.85
N ILE A 165 -23.03 -8.03 -11.88
CA ILE A 165 -23.85 -9.12 -11.34
C ILE A 165 -23.57 -10.42 -12.08
N GLU A 166 -23.48 -10.40 -13.41
CA GLU A 166 -23.14 -11.56 -14.24
C GLU A 166 -21.71 -12.06 -13.98
N ALA A 167 -20.78 -11.15 -13.73
CA ALA A 167 -19.41 -11.50 -13.35
C ALA A 167 -19.32 -12.19 -11.99
N GLY A 168 -20.33 -12.12 -11.13
CA GLY A 168 -20.39 -12.82 -9.84
C GLY A 168 -20.26 -11.93 -8.61
N VAL A 169 -20.42 -10.60 -8.75
CA VAL A 169 -20.43 -9.63 -7.65
C VAL A 169 -21.71 -9.78 -6.82
N ASP A 170 -21.59 -9.69 -5.49
CA ASP A 170 -22.72 -9.81 -4.55
C ASP A 170 -23.18 -8.46 -3.99
N GLN A 171 -22.27 -7.47 -3.93
CA GLN A 171 -22.54 -6.18 -3.31
C GLN A 171 -21.81 -5.05 -4.06
N PHE A 172 -22.47 -3.89 -4.21
CA PHE A 172 -21.86 -2.70 -4.76
C PHE A 172 -21.35 -1.80 -3.63
N GLY A 173 -20.05 -1.49 -3.64
CA GLY A 173 -19.44 -0.55 -2.72
C GLY A 173 -19.71 0.89 -3.13
N GLY A 174 -20.05 1.75 -2.15
CA GLY A 174 -20.27 3.17 -2.37
C GLY A 174 -21.49 3.55 -3.21
N ASN A 175 -22.28 2.59 -3.66
CA ASN A 175 -23.53 2.81 -4.39
C ASN A 175 -24.72 2.50 -3.47
N ASN A 176 -25.69 3.40 -3.45
CA ASN A 176 -26.91 3.22 -2.65
C ASN A 176 -28.19 3.45 -3.47
N GLU A 177 -28.08 3.49 -4.79
CA GLU A 177 -29.21 3.66 -5.69
C GLU A 177 -29.81 2.31 -6.08
N MET A 178 -31.04 2.05 -5.67
CA MET A 178 -31.77 0.82 -6.00
C MET A 178 -32.18 0.71 -7.46
N GLY A 179 -32.50 1.84 -8.11
CA GLY A 179 -33.02 1.90 -9.48
C GLY A 179 -32.17 1.12 -10.49
N PRO A 180 -30.86 1.43 -10.63
CA PRO A 180 -30.01 0.69 -11.57
C PRO A 180 -29.88 -0.81 -11.29
N VAL A 181 -29.99 -1.24 -10.03
CA VAL A 181 -29.96 -2.69 -9.65
C VAL A 181 -31.25 -3.37 -10.09
N ILE A 182 -32.41 -2.72 -9.94
CA ILE A 182 -33.70 -3.25 -10.43
C ILE A 182 -33.70 -3.38 -11.96
N GLU A 183 -33.18 -2.38 -12.66
CA GLU A 183 -33.07 -2.45 -14.14
C GLU A 183 -32.10 -3.56 -14.56
N ALA A 184 -30.98 -3.72 -13.89
CA ALA A 184 -30.05 -4.84 -14.11
C ALA A 184 -30.71 -6.20 -13.89
N TYR A 185 -31.53 -6.35 -12.83
CA TYR A 185 -32.33 -7.56 -12.60
C TYR A 185 -33.28 -7.85 -13.77
N LYS A 186 -34.02 -6.84 -14.25
CA LYS A 186 -34.92 -7.00 -15.41
C LYS A 186 -34.16 -7.40 -16.69
N MET A 187 -32.97 -6.85 -16.93
CA MET A 187 -32.11 -7.26 -18.04
C MET A 187 -31.73 -8.73 -17.94
N GLY A 188 -31.33 -9.18 -16.74
CA GLY A 188 -31.02 -10.58 -16.48
C GLY A 188 -32.21 -11.51 -16.64
N VAL A 189 -33.40 -11.11 -16.20
CA VAL A 189 -34.66 -11.86 -16.42
C VAL A 189 -34.94 -12.01 -17.91
N ALA A 190 -34.75 -10.96 -18.68
CA ALA A 190 -34.94 -11.00 -20.14
C ALA A 190 -33.93 -11.94 -20.83
N ALA A 191 -32.71 -12.05 -20.32
CA ALA A 191 -31.64 -12.87 -20.89
C ALA A 191 -31.69 -14.32 -20.43
N HIS A 192 -32.02 -14.59 -19.16
CA HIS A 192 -31.85 -15.91 -18.52
C HIS A 192 -33.11 -16.44 -17.85
N GLY A 193 -34.16 -15.66 -17.73
CA GLY A 193 -35.41 -16.00 -17.07
C GLY A 193 -35.44 -15.63 -15.58
N GLU A 194 -36.67 -15.52 -15.05
CA GLU A 194 -36.97 -15.08 -13.66
C GLU A 194 -36.31 -15.99 -12.61
N GLU A 195 -36.44 -17.32 -12.77
CA GLU A 195 -35.94 -18.30 -11.81
C GLU A 195 -34.40 -18.22 -11.66
N PHE A 196 -33.68 -18.07 -12.77
CA PHE A 196 -32.23 -17.94 -12.75
C PHE A 196 -31.79 -16.66 -11.97
N MET A 197 -32.44 -15.52 -12.25
CA MET A 197 -32.09 -14.28 -11.60
C MET A 197 -32.47 -14.28 -10.12
N ARG A 198 -33.60 -14.89 -9.76
CA ARG A 198 -33.99 -15.07 -8.37
C ARG A 198 -32.93 -15.86 -7.60
N GLN A 199 -32.53 -17.02 -8.12
CA GLN A 199 -31.47 -17.84 -7.51
C GLN A 199 -30.14 -17.09 -7.40
N ARG A 200 -29.79 -16.32 -8.42
CA ARG A 200 -28.56 -15.51 -8.41
C ARG A 200 -28.57 -14.46 -7.29
N PHE A 201 -29.70 -13.79 -7.08
CA PHE A 201 -29.85 -12.81 -6.00
C PHE A 201 -29.94 -13.48 -4.62
N GLU A 202 -30.62 -14.61 -4.50
CA GLU A 202 -30.66 -15.40 -3.27
C GLU A 202 -29.26 -15.86 -2.84
N GLN A 203 -28.41 -16.28 -3.76
CA GLN A 203 -27.01 -16.61 -3.46
C GLN A 203 -26.26 -15.42 -2.86
N SER A 204 -26.42 -14.24 -3.42
CA SER A 204 -25.81 -13.02 -2.88
C SER A 204 -26.37 -12.68 -1.51
N ALA A 205 -27.69 -12.75 -1.32
CA ALA A 205 -28.34 -12.51 -0.04
C ALA A 205 -27.83 -13.46 1.05
N VAL A 206 -27.69 -14.77 0.74
CA VAL A 206 -27.13 -15.76 1.67
C VAL A 206 -25.71 -15.41 2.10
N ARG A 207 -24.85 -14.98 1.16
CA ARG A 207 -23.47 -14.58 1.47
C ARG A 207 -23.43 -13.36 2.39
N LEU A 208 -24.24 -12.35 2.10
CA LEU A 208 -24.34 -11.12 2.89
C LEU A 208 -24.87 -11.38 4.30
N LEU A 209 -26.01 -12.10 4.40
CA LEU A 209 -26.65 -12.42 5.68
C LEU A 209 -25.76 -13.32 6.55
N ARG A 210 -25.08 -14.28 5.96
CA ARG A 210 -24.13 -15.17 6.66
C ARG A 210 -23.11 -14.38 7.48
N ASN A 211 -22.59 -13.26 6.96
CA ASN A 211 -21.65 -12.40 7.69
C ASN A 211 -22.29 -11.72 8.89
N ILE A 212 -23.58 -11.38 8.82
CA ILE A 212 -24.35 -10.80 9.95
C ILE A 212 -24.59 -11.87 11.03
N PHE A 213 -25.01 -13.07 10.65
CA PHE A 213 -25.22 -14.17 11.57
C PHE A 213 -23.94 -14.63 12.27
N ARG A 214 -22.83 -14.69 11.54
CA ARG A 214 -21.51 -15.14 12.06
C ARG A 214 -21.00 -14.32 13.23
N VAL A 215 -21.32 -13.04 13.29
CA VAL A 215 -20.91 -12.12 14.36
C VAL A 215 -22.01 -11.82 15.36
N GLY A 216 -23.18 -12.51 15.25
CA GLY A 216 -24.28 -12.42 16.21
C GLY A 216 -25.02 -11.09 16.21
N LEU A 217 -25.07 -10.35 15.08
CA LEU A 217 -25.68 -9.01 15.03
C LEU A 217 -27.22 -9.05 15.17
N PHE A 218 -27.87 -10.18 14.94
CA PHE A 218 -29.31 -10.30 15.18
C PHE A 218 -29.64 -10.47 16.66
N GLU A 219 -28.77 -11.15 17.41
CA GLU A 219 -28.91 -11.36 18.85
C GLU A 219 -28.37 -10.19 19.67
N ASN A 220 -27.31 -9.55 19.17
CA ASN A 220 -26.61 -8.45 19.83
C ASN A 220 -26.28 -7.32 18.84
N ALA A 221 -27.31 -6.54 18.51
CA ALA A 221 -27.21 -5.46 17.50
C ALA A 221 -26.53 -4.19 18.04
N TYR A 222 -26.42 -4.02 19.36
CA TYR A 222 -25.93 -2.81 20.00
C TYR A 222 -24.63 -3.04 20.76
N LEU A 223 -23.75 -2.05 20.74
CA LEU A 223 -22.53 -2.06 21.54
C LEU A 223 -22.85 -1.78 23.02
N ASP A 224 -22.18 -2.50 23.90
CA ASP A 224 -22.12 -2.17 25.31
C ASP A 224 -21.08 -1.07 25.53
N VAL A 225 -21.53 0.11 26.00
CA VAL A 225 -20.65 1.27 26.18
C VAL A 225 -19.61 0.99 27.27
N ALA A 226 -19.97 0.33 28.38
CA ALA A 226 -19.04 0.04 29.46
C ALA A 226 -17.94 -0.97 29.02
N GLU A 227 -18.30 -1.97 28.21
CA GLU A 227 -17.31 -2.88 27.63
C GLU A 227 -16.44 -2.19 26.56
N THR A 228 -17.02 -1.28 25.78
CA THR A 228 -16.27 -0.47 24.81
C THR A 228 -15.24 0.41 25.50
N GLU A 229 -15.58 1.08 26.61
CA GLU A 229 -14.66 1.91 27.42
C GLU A 229 -13.49 1.08 28.00
N LYS A 230 -13.72 -0.18 28.36
CA LYS A 230 -12.67 -1.08 28.83
C LYS A 230 -11.76 -1.59 27.68
N THR A 231 -12.30 -1.68 26.47
CA THR A 231 -11.60 -2.25 25.32
C THR A 231 -10.77 -1.20 24.58
N VAL A 232 -11.37 -0.03 24.30
CA VAL A 232 -10.68 1.06 23.58
C VAL A 232 -9.62 1.66 24.50
N GLY A 233 -8.36 1.65 24.02
CA GLY A 233 -7.24 2.15 24.80
C GLY A 233 -6.80 1.23 25.95
N ASN A 234 -7.24 -0.03 25.94
CA ASN A 234 -6.81 -1.03 26.93
C ASN A 234 -5.28 -1.06 27.03
N PRO A 235 -4.67 -0.99 28.23
CA PRO A 235 -3.23 -0.92 28.42
C PRO A 235 -2.45 -2.07 27.78
N ASP A 236 -2.97 -3.31 27.82
CA ASP A 236 -2.31 -4.47 27.23
C ASP A 236 -2.31 -4.40 25.70
N PHE A 237 -3.40 -3.95 25.10
CA PHE A 237 -3.48 -3.73 23.66
C PHE A 237 -2.58 -2.57 23.21
N MET A 238 -2.54 -1.48 23.97
CA MET A 238 -1.63 -0.36 23.71
C MET A 238 -0.17 -0.80 23.81
N LYS A 239 0.17 -1.63 24.82
CA LYS A 239 1.52 -2.20 24.95
C LYS A 239 1.85 -3.13 23.79
N ALA A 240 0.95 -4.03 23.42
CA ALA A 240 1.16 -4.93 22.28
C ALA A 240 1.37 -4.16 20.97
N GLY A 241 0.60 -3.08 20.74
CA GLY A 241 0.76 -2.18 19.60
C GLY A 241 2.10 -1.43 19.62
N TYR A 242 2.56 -1.00 20.79
CA TYR A 242 3.87 -0.37 20.95
C TYR A 242 5.02 -1.36 20.71
N ASP A 243 4.96 -2.56 21.29
CA ASP A 243 5.94 -3.62 21.07
C ASP A 243 6.01 -4.02 19.57
N ALA A 244 4.87 -4.00 18.87
CA ALA A 244 4.85 -4.22 17.42
C ALA A 244 5.57 -3.10 16.67
N GLN A 245 5.39 -1.83 17.04
CA GLN A 245 6.09 -0.70 16.42
C GLN A 245 7.61 -0.82 16.58
N LEU A 246 8.11 -1.18 17.75
CA LEU A 246 9.54 -1.41 17.97
C LEU A 246 10.13 -2.47 17.03
N ARG A 247 9.35 -3.50 16.68
CA ARG A 247 9.75 -4.59 15.78
C ARG A 247 9.64 -4.25 14.29
N THR A 248 9.19 -3.04 13.92
CA THR A 248 9.05 -2.62 12.52
C THR A 248 10.14 -1.66 12.06
N VAL A 249 10.99 -1.18 12.96
CA VAL A 249 12.10 -0.29 12.61
C VAL A 249 13.26 -1.11 12.08
N VAL A 250 13.66 -0.84 10.83
CA VAL A 250 14.80 -1.50 10.18
C VAL A 250 16.03 -0.61 10.32
N MET A 251 17.13 -1.16 10.82
CA MET A 251 18.43 -0.50 10.75
C MET A 251 19.17 -0.96 9.49
N LEU A 252 19.54 -0.01 8.62
CA LEU A 252 20.22 -0.28 7.36
C LEU A 252 21.73 -0.04 7.43
N LYS A 253 22.15 0.93 8.24
CA LYS A 253 23.56 1.30 8.42
C LYS A 253 23.85 1.64 9.86
N ASN A 254 25.04 1.25 10.36
CA ASN A 254 25.51 1.60 11.70
C ASN A 254 27.04 1.69 11.75
N GLN A 255 27.57 2.66 11.01
CA GLN A 255 29.00 2.86 10.84
C GLN A 255 29.67 3.20 12.19
N GLN A 256 30.78 2.53 12.50
CA GLN A 256 31.54 2.72 13.74
C GLN A 256 30.71 2.61 15.02
N LYS A 257 29.61 1.86 15.00
CA LYS A 257 28.66 1.71 16.11
C LYS A 257 28.12 3.05 16.59
N ALA A 258 27.70 3.91 15.63
CA ALA A 258 27.08 5.19 15.95
C ALA A 258 25.79 5.07 16.76
N LEU A 259 25.15 3.91 16.72
CA LEU A 259 24.03 3.48 17.56
C LEU A 259 24.37 2.21 18.34
N PRO A 260 23.85 2.00 19.57
CA PRO A 260 23.02 2.92 20.33
C PRO A 260 23.82 4.07 20.94
N VAL A 261 23.15 5.20 21.18
CA VAL A 261 23.75 6.36 21.83
C VAL A 261 23.35 6.46 23.30
N GLN A 262 24.19 7.11 24.11
CA GLN A 262 23.87 7.37 25.50
C GLN A 262 22.75 8.41 25.64
N LYS A 263 21.92 8.28 26.66
CA LYS A 263 20.94 9.32 27.03
C LYS A 263 21.65 10.60 27.47
N GLN A 264 20.93 11.72 27.39
CA GLN A 264 21.36 13.05 27.82
C GLN A 264 22.52 13.67 27.00
N LEU A 265 22.84 13.12 25.83
CA LEU A 265 23.70 13.80 24.87
C LEU A 265 23.03 15.07 24.34
N LYS A 266 23.86 16.04 23.93
CA LYS A 266 23.38 17.22 23.19
C LYS A 266 23.09 16.81 21.74
N ILE A 267 21.85 16.95 21.32
CA ILE A 267 21.45 16.58 19.95
C ILE A 267 20.88 17.78 19.20
N TYR A 268 21.20 17.84 17.93
CA TYR A 268 20.57 18.75 16.97
C TYR A 268 19.50 17.98 16.16
N ILE A 269 18.29 18.51 16.13
CA ILE A 269 17.18 18.00 15.31
C ILE A 269 16.71 19.12 14.40
N PRO A 270 17.07 19.11 13.10
CA PRO A 270 16.60 20.13 12.17
C PRO A 270 15.09 20.05 11.99
N LYS A 271 14.44 21.18 11.79
CA LYS A 271 13.04 21.23 11.36
C LYS A 271 12.91 20.60 9.98
N LYS A 272 11.72 20.08 9.71
CA LYS A 272 11.36 19.44 8.44
C LYS A 272 10.43 20.34 7.64
N LEU A 273 10.70 20.51 6.36
CA LEU A 273 9.80 21.17 5.44
C LEU A 273 8.72 20.16 4.98
N ILE A 274 7.47 20.48 5.25
CA ILE A 274 6.33 19.78 4.69
C ILE A 274 5.92 20.49 3.42
N PRO A 275 6.10 19.92 2.23
CA PRO A 275 5.73 20.58 0.98
C PRO A 275 4.23 20.83 0.88
N ALA A 276 3.85 21.82 0.09
CA ALA A 276 2.45 22.03 -0.27
C ALA A 276 1.89 20.75 -0.90
N SER A 277 0.66 20.41 -0.57
CA SER A 277 0.02 19.19 -1.06
C SER A 277 -1.47 19.40 -1.31
N LEU A 278 -2.02 18.60 -2.22
CA LEU A 278 -3.44 18.51 -2.50
C LEU A 278 -3.93 17.13 -2.01
N ASN A 279 -4.99 17.10 -1.22
CA ASN A 279 -5.58 15.82 -0.83
C ASN A 279 -6.53 15.28 -1.92
N TRP A 280 -7.06 14.07 -1.74
CA TRP A 280 -7.96 13.41 -2.69
C TRP A 280 -9.25 14.19 -2.97
N PHE A 281 -9.65 15.06 -2.08
CA PHE A 281 -10.84 15.90 -2.20
C PHE A 281 -10.53 17.30 -2.75
N GLY A 282 -9.30 17.55 -3.21
CA GLY A 282 -8.89 18.83 -3.77
C GLY A 282 -8.60 19.92 -2.72
N VAL A 283 -8.48 19.55 -1.44
CA VAL A 283 -8.12 20.51 -0.38
C VAL A 283 -6.62 20.74 -0.38
N GLN A 284 -6.22 21.99 -0.57
CA GLN A 284 -4.82 22.41 -0.59
C GLN A 284 -4.30 22.62 0.83
N THR A 285 -3.15 22.02 1.14
CA THR A 285 -2.37 22.30 2.36
C THR A 285 -1.13 23.10 1.96
N PRO A 286 -0.87 24.29 2.54
CA PRO A 286 0.29 25.09 2.22
C PRO A 286 1.57 24.47 2.77
N GLU A 287 2.70 24.84 2.17
CA GLU A 287 4.03 24.52 2.68
C GLU A 287 4.23 25.04 4.11
N SER A 288 4.89 24.25 4.96
CA SER A 288 5.16 24.63 6.35
C SER A 288 6.37 23.91 6.94
N TRP A 289 7.13 24.63 7.78
CA TRP A 289 8.19 24.04 8.59
C TRP A 289 7.62 23.52 9.91
N LYS A 290 7.94 22.27 10.25
CA LYS A 290 7.49 21.61 11.47
C LYS A 290 8.66 20.98 12.22
N ASP A 291 8.48 20.76 13.51
CA ASP A 291 9.38 19.92 14.28
C ASP A 291 9.33 18.49 13.70
N ALA A 292 10.51 17.93 13.45
CA ALA A 292 10.64 16.61 12.84
C ALA A 292 10.33 15.45 13.83
N VAL A 293 10.49 15.73 15.12
CA VAL A 293 10.16 14.87 16.26
C VAL A 293 9.42 15.73 17.28
N ASN A 294 8.47 15.16 18.01
CA ASN A 294 7.80 15.85 19.11
C ASN A 294 8.84 16.31 20.15
N PRO A 295 9.00 17.63 20.39
CA PRO A 295 10.01 18.15 21.30
C PRO A 295 9.91 17.59 22.73
N GLU A 296 8.69 17.34 23.22
CA GLU A 296 8.49 16.81 24.57
C GLU A 296 8.90 15.33 24.67
N VAL A 297 8.86 14.60 23.57
CA VAL A 297 9.40 13.24 23.51
C VAL A 297 10.93 13.30 23.47
N ALA A 298 11.52 14.10 22.57
CA ALA A 298 12.97 14.19 22.43
C ALA A 298 13.67 14.61 23.73
N LYS A 299 13.12 15.58 24.46
CA LYS A 299 13.65 16.07 25.76
C LYS A 299 13.69 15.02 26.87
N LYS A 300 12.86 13.96 26.80
CA LYS A 300 12.93 12.84 27.77
C LYS A 300 14.21 12.02 27.64
N TYR A 301 14.84 12.07 26.48
CA TYR A 301 16.02 11.26 26.16
C TYR A 301 17.30 12.09 26.01
N PHE A 302 17.19 13.34 25.55
CA PHE A 302 18.31 14.15 25.09
C PHE A 302 18.21 15.62 25.48
N GLN A 303 19.36 16.30 25.49
CA GLN A 303 19.43 17.76 25.54
C GLN A 303 19.37 18.30 24.11
N VAL A 304 18.18 18.76 23.69
CA VAL A 304 18.00 19.30 22.33
C VAL A 304 18.63 20.72 22.25
N VAL A 305 19.54 20.91 21.31
CA VAL A 305 20.20 22.19 21.03
C VAL A 305 19.75 22.78 19.70
N GLU A 306 19.80 24.12 19.60
CA GLU A 306 19.33 24.82 18.39
C GLU A 306 20.34 24.82 17.25
N LYS A 307 21.64 24.75 17.58
CA LYS A 307 22.71 24.83 16.60
C LYS A 307 23.46 23.51 16.48
N PRO A 308 23.78 23.08 15.25
CA PRO A 308 24.53 21.84 15.02
C PRO A 308 25.96 21.87 15.63
N GLU A 309 26.59 23.06 15.73
CA GLU A 309 27.92 23.21 16.31
C GLU A 309 27.94 22.80 17.80
N ASP A 310 26.85 23.07 18.52
CA ASP A 310 26.71 22.80 19.97
C ASP A 310 26.33 21.33 20.26
N ALA A 311 25.98 20.55 19.24
CA ALA A 311 25.53 19.19 19.39
C ALA A 311 26.68 18.18 19.38
N ASP A 312 26.49 17.05 20.08
CA ASP A 312 27.36 15.88 20.01
C ASP A 312 27.04 15.00 18.79
N LEU A 313 25.75 14.98 18.38
CA LEU A 313 25.24 14.28 17.20
C LEU A 313 24.01 15.00 16.63
N ALA A 314 23.63 14.67 15.40
CA ALA A 314 22.38 15.12 14.81
C ALA A 314 21.44 13.94 14.51
N LEU A 315 20.14 14.16 14.76
CA LEU A 315 19.04 13.28 14.30
C LEU A 315 18.30 13.98 13.17
N VAL A 316 18.39 13.47 11.95
CA VAL A 316 17.75 14.06 10.77
C VAL A 316 16.60 13.15 10.32
N CYS A 317 15.37 13.60 10.55
CA CYS A 317 14.17 12.83 10.17
C CYS A 317 13.62 13.36 8.85
N ILE A 318 13.49 12.46 7.88
CA ILE A 318 13.04 12.75 6.51
C ILE A 318 11.96 11.76 6.07
N ASP A 319 11.24 12.08 4.99
CA ASP A 319 10.37 11.13 4.27
C ASP A 319 11.11 10.58 3.05
N SER A 320 10.73 9.38 2.57
CA SER A 320 11.15 8.91 1.25
C SER A 320 10.74 9.90 0.15
N PRO A 321 11.41 9.89 -1.04
CA PRO A 321 11.12 10.86 -2.10
C PRO A 321 9.64 10.87 -2.51
N LYS A 322 9.04 12.06 -2.58
CA LYS A 322 7.68 12.30 -3.08
C LYS A 322 7.77 12.69 -4.56
N GLY A 323 8.08 11.71 -5.40
CA GLY A 323 8.42 11.89 -6.80
C GLY A 323 7.25 12.01 -7.77
N GLY A 324 6.04 12.27 -7.27
CA GLY A 324 4.85 12.47 -8.08
C GLY A 324 3.93 11.24 -8.15
N VAL A 325 2.87 11.37 -8.94
CA VAL A 325 1.83 10.34 -9.14
C VAL A 325 1.82 9.74 -10.55
N GLY A 326 2.79 10.13 -11.40
CA GLY A 326 2.91 9.63 -12.76
C GLY A 326 2.01 10.32 -13.79
N TYR A 327 1.27 11.37 -13.39
CA TYR A 327 0.44 12.17 -14.28
C TYR A 327 0.43 13.65 -13.86
N LEU A 328 0.51 14.54 -14.84
CA LEU A 328 0.51 15.99 -14.66
C LEU A 328 -0.43 16.63 -15.69
N PRO A 329 -1.63 17.10 -15.29
CA PRO A 329 -2.59 17.73 -16.22
C PRO A 329 -2.00 18.89 -17.04
N GLU A 330 -1.11 19.68 -16.44
CA GLU A 330 -0.45 20.82 -17.11
C GLU A 330 0.46 20.37 -18.27
N ASP A 331 1.05 19.18 -18.24
CA ASP A 331 1.80 18.63 -19.36
C ASP A 331 0.87 18.35 -20.54
N ALA A 332 -0.31 17.76 -20.28
CA ALA A 332 -1.31 17.51 -21.30
C ALA A 332 -1.82 18.81 -21.97
N THR A 333 -2.01 19.87 -21.20
CA THR A 333 -2.45 21.18 -21.75
C THR A 333 -1.37 21.87 -22.58
N LYS A 334 -0.10 21.47 -22.46
CA LYS A 334 1.05 22.01 -23.22
C LYS A 334 1.48 21.09 -24.37
N ASN A 335 0.54 20.36 -24.96
CA ASN A 335 0.76 19.39 -26.04
C ASN A 335 1.59 18.14 -25.66
N GLY A 336 1.75 17.85 -24.37
CA GLY A 336 2.22 16.58 -23.88
C GLY A 336 1.10 15.56 -23.79
N ASN A 337 1.41 14.36 -23.29
CA ASN A 337 0.40 13.32 -23.03
C ASN A 337 -0.05 13.24 -21.56
N GLY A 338 0.41 14.15 -20.69
CA GLY A 338 0.14 14.14 -19.26
C GLY A 338 0.98 13.17 -18.46
N TYR A 339 1.50 12.10 -19.04
CA TYR A 339 2.29 11.09 -18.33
C TYR A 339 3.70 11.57 -18.07
N VAL A 340 4.13 11.47 -16.80
CA VAL A 340 5.45 11.90 -16.32
C VAL A 340 6.03 10.80 -15.42
N PRO A 341 7.36 10.72 -15.22
CA PRO A 341 7.94 9.70 -14.38
C PRO A 341 7.55 9.87 -12.91
N ILE A 342 7.43 8.76 -12.18
CA ILE A 342 7.45 8.71 -10.73
C ILE A 342 8.90 8.50 -10.31
N SER A 343 9.49 9.46 -9.56
CA SER A 343 10.87 9.36 -9.13
C SER A 343 11.00 8.77 -7.73
N LEU A 344 11.93 7.84 -7.55
CA LEU A 344 12.32 7.28 -6.26
C LEU A 344 13.60 7.92 -5.70
N GLN A 345 14.11 9.00 -6.36
CA GLN A 345 15.20 9.85 -5.89
C GLN A 345 14.70 11.26 -5.59
N TYR A 346 15.44 12.01 -4.77
CA TYR A 346 15.09 13.38 -4.40
C TYR A 346 15.41 14.39 -5.49
N GLY A 347 16.58 14.25 -6.11
CA GLY A 347 17.06 15.16 -7.15
C GLY A 347 16.29 15.02 -8.46
N PRO A 348 16.56 15.92 -9.42
CA PRO A 348 15.95 15.85 -10.74
C PRO A 348 16.22 14.50 -11.41
N TYR A 349 15.17 13.91 -11.99
CA TYR A 349 15.25 12.69 -12.75
C TYR A 349 14.70 12.91 -14.16
N LYS A 350 15.42 12.43 -15.17
CA LYS A 350 14.96 12.34 -16.56
C LYS A 350 14.81 10.88 -16.95
N ALA A 351 13.64 10.52 -17.44
CA ALA A 351 13.25 9.13 -17.73
C ALA A 351 13.87 8.61 -19.05
N ASP A 352 15.20 8.55 -19.13
CA ASP A 352 15.92 8.08 -20.32
C ASP A 352 15.80 6.55 -20.52
N PHE A 353 15.52 5.80 -19.47
CA PHE A 353 15.41 4.33 -19.49
C PHE A 353 13.97 3.82 -19.55
N ALA A 354 12.97 4.71 -19.48
CA ALA A 354 11.57 4.33 -19.57
C ALA A 354 11.25 3.70 -20.94
N ARG A 355 10.23 2.85 -20.99
CA ARG A 355 9.75 2.23 -22.22
C ARG A 355 9.32 3.30 -23.24
N GLU A 356 9.62 3.08 -24.50
CA GLU A 356 9.17 3.96 -25.60
C GLU A 356 7.67 3.84 -25.87
N THR A 357 7.12 2.66 -25.58
CA THR A 357 5.69 2.37 -25.81
C THR A 357 5.09 1.77 -24.55
N SER A 358 3.93 2.29 -24.12
CA SER A 358 3.14 1.71 -23.03
C SER A 358 2.59 0.33 -23.43
N ILE A 359 2.48 -0.58 -22.45
CA ILE A 359 2.02 -1.96 -22.68
C ILE A 359 0.52 -1.98 -22.98
N ALA A 360 -0.29 -1.26 -22.20
CA ALA A 360 -1.74 -1.26 -22.37
C ALA A 360 -2.26 -0.18 -23.32
N GLY A 361 -1.38 0.55 -24.03
CA GLY A 361 -1.78 1.57 -24.99
C GLY A 361 -2.37 2.82 -24.38
N GLY A 362 -3.35 3.44 -25.04
CA GLY A 362 -4.04 4.66 -24.59
C GLY A 362 -5.27 4.37 -23.72
N SER A 363 -5.92 5.45 -23.30
CA SER A 363 -7.20 5.42 -22.60
C SER A 363 -8.32 5.90 -23.54
N PRO A 364 -9.58 5.40 -23.39
CA PRO A 364 -10.73 5.92 -24.15
C PRO A 364 -11.00 7.41 -23.91
N PHE A 365 -10.48 7.98 -22.83
CA PHE A 365 -10.64 9.40 -22.46
C PHE A 365 -9.55 10.30 -23.02
N GLU A 366 -8.60 9.74 -23.79
CA GLU A 366 -7.44 10.44 -24.33
C GLU A 366 -7.33 10.23 -25.84
N SER A 367 -6.77 11.23 -26.53
CA SER A 367 -6.67 11.21 -28.00
C SER A 367 -5.45 10.50 -28.55
N PHE A 368 -4.59 9.95 -27.67
CA PHE A 368 -3.34 9.25 -28.03
C PHE A 368 -3.34 7.78 -27.56
N THR A 369 -2.52 6.97 -28.18
CA THR A 369 -2.44 5.52 -27.94
C THR A 369 -1.19 5.10 -27.19
N ASN A 370 -0.29 6.03 -26.83
CA ASN A 370 0.94 5.76 -26.11
C ASN A 370 1.05 6.64 -24.87
N ARG A 371 1.11 6.00 -23.71
CA ARG A 371 1.23 6.63 -22.39
C ARG A 371 2.67 6.65 -21.86
N SER A 372 3.65 6.51 -22.76
CA SER A 372 5.06 6.61 -22.40
C SER A 372 5.41 8.02 -21.88
N TYR A 373 6.28 8.05 -20.89
CA TYR A 373 6.88 9.27 -20.33
C TYR A 373 8.39 9.36 -20.59
N LYS A 374 8.91 8.55 -21.53
CA LYS A 374 10.35 8.56 -21.88
C LYS A 374 10.85 9.95 -22.21
N GLY A 375 11.99 10.31 -21.64
CA GLY A 375 12.65 11.59 -21.82
C GLY A 375 12.05 12.76 -21.03
N LYS A 376 10.91 12.58 -20.36
CA LYS A 376 10.32 13.60 -19.46
C LYS A 376 11.05 13.64 -18.12
N THR A 377 10.87 14.75 -17.40
CA THR A 377 11.58 15.01 -16.14
C THR A 377 10.62 15.19 -14.99
N THR A 378 11.07 14.82 -13.79
CA THR A 378 10.41 15.13 -12.53
C THR A 378 11.43 15.39 -11.45
N THR A 379 11.03 16.04 -10.35
CA THR A 379 11.83 16.25 -9.15
C THR A 379 10.93 16.02 -7.95
N ALA A 380 11.41 15.33 -6.94
CA ALA A 380 10.61 15.08 -5.74
C ALA A 380 10.24 16.40 -5.05
N SER A 381 8.97 16.53 -4.67
CA SER A 381 8.47 17.75 -4.01
C SER A 381 9.14 18.01 -2.64
N ASN A 382 9.68 16.96 -2.01
CA ASN A 382 10.43 17.01 -0.76
C ASN A 382 11.97 16.95 -0.96
N ILE A 383 12.50 17.47 -2.05
CA ILE A 383 13.96 17.55 -2.29
C ILE A 383 14.72 18.23 -1.12
N GLN A 384 14.03 19.07 -0.34
CA GLN A 384 14.61 19.71 0.86
C GLN A 384 15.03 18.69 1.91
N ASP A 385 14.41 17.52 1.98
CA ASP A 385 14.80 16.44 2.90
C ASP A 385 16.24 15.98 2.64
N MET A 386 16.62 15.72 1.39
CA MET A 386 18.00 15.42 0.99
C MET A 386 18.96 16.56 1.35
N LYS A 387 18.58 17.80 1.03
CA LYS A 387 19.42 18.98 1.36
C LYS A 387 19.62 19.10 2.87
N THR A 388 18.57 18.87 3.67
CA THR A 388 18.66 18.89 5.13
C THR A 388 19.69 17.87 5.65
N VAL A 389 19.73 16.65 5.08
CA VAL A 389 20.73 15.64 5.44
C VAL A 389 22.14 16.11 5.09
N THR A 390 22.38 16.55 3.85
CA THR A 390 23.72 16.92 3.36
C THR A 390 24.26 18.19 4.03
N GLU A 391 23.42 19.19 4.23
CA GLU A 391 23.77 20.44 4.91
C GLU A 391 24.03 20.21 6.40
N THR A 392 23.23 19.35 7.06
CA THR A 392 23.45 18.97 8.45
C THR A 392 24.81 18.26 8.58
N LYS A 393 25.11 17.29 7.69
CA LYS A 393 26.40 16.62 7.69
C LYS A 393 27.56 17.57 7.49
N ALA A 394 27.45 18.55 6.59
CA ALA A 394 28.48 19.56 6.36
C ALA A 394 28.76 20.41 7.62
N LYS A 395 27.70 20.79 8.36
CA LYS A 395 27.83 21.57 9.61
C LYS A 395 28.32 20.71 10.79
N MET A 396 27.95 19.46 10.86
CA MET A 396 28.38 18.51 11.91
C MET A 396 29.83 18.05 11.74
N GLY A 397 30.42 18.17 10.55
CA GLY A 397 31.79 17.73 10.26
C GLY A 397 32.02 16.26 10.56
N ALA A 398 32.95 15.94 11.49
CA ALA A 398 33.23 14.56 11.89
C ALA A 398 32.20 13.95 12.85
N LYS A 399 31.31 14.75 13.45
CA LYS A 399 30.31 14.29 14.39
C LYS A 399 29.25 13.41 13.71
N PRO A 400 28.65 12.44 14.42
CA PRO A 400 27.67 11.53 13.84
C PRO A 400 26.41 12.24 13.36
N VAL A 401 25.87 11.78 12.23
CA VAL A 401 24.54 12.14 11.73
C VAL A 401 23.73 10.86 11.59
N ILE A 402 22.67 10.73 12.37
CA ILE A 402 21.73 9.64 12.31
C ILE A 402 20.57 10.06 11.42
N VAL A 403 20.35 9.35 10.33
CA VAL A 403 19.23 9.62 9.41
C VAL A 403 18.10 8.65 9.68
N ILE A 404 16.90 9.18 9.90
CA ILE A 404 15.68 8.42 10.14
C ILE A 404 14.75 8.70 8.98
N VAL A 405 14.40 7.68 8.21
CA VAL A 405 13.54 7.80 7.04
C VAL A 405 12.17 7.19 7.29
N LYS A 406 11.13 8.01 7.20
CA LYS A 406 9.77 7.48 7.08
C LYS A 406 9.53 7.07 5.63
N VAL A 407 9.46 5.75 5.41
CA VAL A 407 9.36 5.16 4.07
C VAL A 407 7.88 4.93 3.72
N SER A 408 7.44 5.51 2.60
CA SER A 408 6.13 5.25 2.00
C SER A 408 6.23 4.39 0.74
N ASN A 409 7.40 4.38 0.10
CA ASN A 409 7.74 3.64 -1.11
C ASN A 409 9.24 3.31 -1.10
N PRO A 410 9.72 2.30 -1.84
CA PRO A 410 11.15 2.08 -2.05
C PRO A 410 11.85 3.37 -2.50
N MET A 411 13.12 3.53 -2.16
CA MET A 411 13.87 4.75 -2.49
C MET A 411 15.33 4.47 -2.85
N ILE A 412 15.92 5.43 -3.54
CA ILE A 412 17.35 5.42 -3.89
C ILE A 412 18.12 6.10 -2.75
N PHE A 413 18.98 5.31 -2.08
CA PHE A 413 19.78 5.79 -0.94
C PHE A 413 21.06 6.53 -1.35
N ALA A 414 21.49 6.44 -2.61
CA ALA A 414 22.74 7.00 -3.10
C ALA A 414 22.93 8.51 -2.79
N GLU A 415 21.82 9.26 -2.70
CA GLU A 415 21.85 10.70 -2.48
C GLU A 415 22.10 11.09 -1.01
N ILE A 416 21.87 10.19 -0.05
CA ILE A 416 21.93 10.52 1.39
C ILE A 416 22.86 9.59 2.19
N GLU A 417 23.10 8.36 1.72
CA GLU A 417 23.75 7.31 2.49
C GLU A 417 25.13 7.72 3.02
N LYS A 418 25.97 8.35 2.16
CA LYS A 418 27.32 8.77 2.53
C LYS A 418 27.36 9.88 3.59
N SER A 419 26.27 10.62 3.75
CA SER A 419 26.13 11.67 4.76
C SER A 419 25.68 11.14 6.11
N ALA A 420 25.26 9.87 6.20
CA ALA A 420 24.72 9.23 7.39
C ALA A 420 25.75 8.32 8.05
N SER A 421 25.93 8.46 9.38
CA SER A 421 26.67 7.52 10.22
C SER A 421 25.83 6.28 10.58
N ALA A 422 24.52 6.48 10.73
CA ALA A 422 23.55 5.40 10.83
C ALA A 422 22.25 5.76 10.08
N ILE A 423 21.55 4.74 9.59
CA ILE A 423 20.27 4.88 8.90
C ILE A 423 19.25 3.93 9.52
N LEU A 424 18.17 4.51 10.01
CA LEU A 424 16.96 3.79 10.43
C LEU A 424 15.83 4.10 9.45
N ILE A 425 15.04 3.10 9.11
CA ILE A 425 13.81 3.32 8.34
C ILE A 425 12.60 2.78 9.11
N HIS A 426 11.44 3.42 8.91
CA HIS A 426 10.17 2.99 9.47
C HIS A 426 9.00 3.37 8.55
N MET A 427 7.86 2.69 8.71
CA MET A 427 6.65 2.92 7.91
C MET A 427 5.55 3.65 8.70
N GLY A 428 5.95 4.38 9.75
CA GLY A 428 5.07 5.10 10.65
C GLY A 428 5.06 4.44 12.04
N VAL A 429 5.85 4.98 12.97
CA VAL A 429 5.89 4.60 14.39
C VAL A 429 5.86 5.87 15.23
N GLN A 430 5.54 5.72 16.51
CA GLN A 430 5.61 6.81 17.47
C GLN A 430 7.07 7.25 17.67
N ASP A 431 7.28 8.53 17.89
CA ASP A 431 8.62 9.09 18.14
C ASP A 431 9.33 8.40 19.32
N GLN A 432 8.58 8.03 20.36
CA GLN A 432 9.12 7.31 21.50
C GLN A 432 9.76 5.97 21.08
N ALA A 433 9.16 5.22 20.15
CA ALA A 433 9.73 3.96 19.68
C ALA A 433 11.07 4.17 18.95
N LEU A 434 11.20 5.27 18.20
CA LEU A 434 12.47 5.66 17.57
C LEU A 434 13.53 6.00 18.63
N MET A 435 13.17 6.77 19.65
CA MET A 435 14.07 7.15 20.74
C MET A 435 14.52 5.93 21.56
N ASP A 436 13.63 4.98 21.83
CA ASP A 436 13.96 3.75 22.54
C ASP A 436 14.96 2.88 21.77
N ILE A 437 14.84 2.82 20.43
CA ILE A 437 15.84 2.14 19.59
C ILE A 437 17.15 2.92 19.56
N ILE A 438 17.12 4.21 19.31
CA ILE A 438 18.33 5.06 19.22
C ILE A 438 19.15 4.98 20.51
N THR A 439 18.51 4.92 21.66
CA THR A 439 19.19 4.82 22.98
C THR A 439 19.49 3.41 23.45
N GLY A 440 19.14 2.39 22.67
CA GLY A 440 19.38 0.99 23.00
C GLY A 440 18.42 0.38 24.05
N ALA A 441 17.33 1.08 24.38
CA ALA A 441 16.26 0.52 25.22
C ALA A 441 15.52 -0.61 24.49
N ALA A 442 15.54 -0.61 23.17
CA ALA A 442 15.10 -1.71 22.32
C ALA A 442 16.10 -1.95 21.19
N GLU A 443 16.30 -3.22 20.81
CA GLU A 443 17.18 -3.60 19.71
C GLU A 443 16.43 -3.57 18.38
N PRO A 444 16.98 -2.97 17.30
CA PRO A 444 16.39 -3.09 15.98
C PRO A 444 16.40 -4.55 15.51
N SER A 445 15.27 -5.02 15.01
CA SER A 445 15.09 -6.44 14.66
C SER A 445 14.33 -6.65 13.35
N ALA A 446 13.90 -5.58 12.71
CA ALA A 446 13.13 -5.68 11.46
C ALA A 446 14.04 -5.92 10.25
N LEU A 447 13.43 -6.45 9.21
CA LEU A 447 14.05 -6.72 7.91
C LEU A 447 13.32 -5.95 6.82
N LEU A 448 14.03 -5.56 5.77
CA LEU A 448 13.45 -4.90 4.61
C LEU A 448 12.32 -5.74 4.00
N PRO A 449 11.13 -5.18 3.83
CA PRO A 449 10.01 -5.87 3.22
C PRO A 449 10.04 -5.85 1.68
N CYS A 450 10.97 -5.10 1.08
CA CYS A 450 11.15 -4.95 -0.36
C CYS A 450 12.59 -4.57 -0.68
N GLN A 451 12.95 -4.63 -1.97
CA GLN A 451 14.23 -4.15 -2.48
C GLN A 451 14.29 -2.62 -2.44
N MET A 452 15.45 -2.07 -2.11
CA MET A 452 15.76 -0.65 -2.32
C MET A 452 16.62 -0.53 -3.57
N PRO A 453 16.16 0.16 -4.62
CA PRO A 453 16.82 0.18 -5.92
C PRO A 453 18.16 0.92 -5.88
N ALA A 454 19.11 0.45 -6.71
CA ALA A 454 20.41 1.10 -6.87
C ALA A 454 20.30 2.49 -7.49
N ASP A 455 19.44 2.63 -8.48
CA ASP A 455 19.23 3.84 -9.27
C ASP A 455 17.87 3.78 -10.01
N MET A 456 17.50 4.87 -10.67
CA MET A 456 16.27 4.95 -11.45
C MET A 456 16.31 4.07 -12.72
N LYS A 457 17.49 3.70 -13.21
CA LYS A 457 17.59 2.79 -14.35
C LYS A 457 16.98 1.43 -14.02
N THR A 458 17.39 0.83 -12.90
CA THR A 458 16.82 -0.47 -12.50
C THR A 458 15.32 -0.41 -12.17
N VAL A 459 14.81 0.76 -11.70
CA VAL A 459 13.39 0.99 -11.50
C VAL A 459 12.61 0.96 -12.81
N GLU A 460 13.14 1.59 -13.87
CA GLU A 460 12.49 1.62 -15.18
C GLU A 460 12.60 0.29 -15.96
N GLU A 461 13.66 -0.48 -15.69
CA GLU A 461 13.93 -1.77 -16.36
C GLU A 461 13.16 -2.94 -15.73
N GLN A 462 12.60 -2.77 -14.52
CA GLN A 462 11.82 -3.84 -13.87
C GLN A 462 10.53 -4.16 -14.64
N ASN A 463 10.07 -5.39 -14.48
CA ASN A 463 8.74 -5.78 -14.91
C ASN A 463 7.75 -5.58 -13.74
N GLU A 464 6.64 -4.90 -13.98
CA GLU A 464 5.67 -4.52 -12.94
C GLU A 464 5.12 -5.72 -12.17
N ASP A 465 5.05 -6.89 -12.79
CA ASP A 465 4.51 -8.11 -12.20
C ASP A 465 5.56 -9.08 -11.65
N VAL A 466 6.86 -8.78 -11.78
CA VAL A 466 7.95 -9.66 -11.32
C VAL A 466 8.53 -9.15 -10.00
N PRO A 467 8.42 -9.92 -8.90
CA PRO A 467 9.00 -9.51 -7.63
C PRO A 467 10.53 -9.67 -7.64
N ARG A 468 11.22 -8.74 -7.04
CA ARG A 468 12.67 -8.78 -6.79
C ARG A 468 13.54 -8.87 -8.03
N ASP A 469 13.17 -8.22 -9.12
CA ASP A 469 13.95 -8.14 -10.35
C ASP A 469 14.79 -6.84 -10.47
N MET A 470 14.77 -5.98 -9.44
CA MET A 470 15.62 -4.78 -9.42
C MET A 470 17.02 -5.06 -8.89
N LYS A 471 18.03 -4.37 -9.44
CA LYS A 471 19.35 -4.26 -8.81
C LYS A 471 19.26 -3.42 -7.55
N CYS A 472 19.67 -4.00 -6.42
CA CYS A 472 19.63 -3.33 -5.11
C CYS A 472 20.79 -2.35 -4.91
N TYR A 473 20.56 -1.32 -4.10
CA TYR A 473 21.60 -0.42 -3.62
C TYR A 473 22.61 -1.17 -2.74
N VAL A 474 23.89 -0.87 -2.93
CA VAL A 474 24.99 -1.35 -2.08
C VAL A 474 25.58 -0.14 -1.38
N ASP A 475 25.60 -0.16 -0.03
CA ASP A 475 26.09 0.94 0.77
C ASP A 475 27.65 1.01 0.84
N SER A 476 28.17 2.04 1.50
CA SER A 476 29.60 2.26 1.68
C SER A 476 30.31 1.20 2.56
N GLU A 477 29.55 0.35 3.26
CA GLU A 477 30.06 -0.75 4.07
C GLU A 477 29.92 -2.12 3.35
N GLY A 478 29.41 -2.13 2.11
CA GLY A 478 29.22 -3.32 1.30
C GLY A 478 27.92 -4.09 1.55
N ASN A 479 26.99 -3.52 2.33
CA ASN A 479 25.70 -4.13 2.58
C ASN A 479 24.77 -3.88 1.39
N THR A 480 24.08 -4.93 0.95
CA THR A 480 23.07 -4.85 -0.12
C THR A 480 21.68 -4.67 0.50
N TYR A 481 20.98 -3.59 0.13
CA TYR A 481 19.65 -3.28 0.65
C TYR A 481 18.57 -4.08 -0.09
N ASP A 482 18.69 -5.39 0.00
CA ASP A 482 17.76 -6.34 -0.61
C ASP A 482 16.63 -6.73 0.35
N PHE A 483 15.59 -7.35 -0.18
CA PHE A 483 14.54 -7.99 0.62
C PHE A 483 15.12 -8.90 1.72
N SER A 484 14.61 -8.79 2.94
CA SER A 484 15.11 -9.47 4.15
C SER A 484 16.47 -9.00 4.67
N PHE A 485 17.00 -7.86 4.22
CA PHE A 485 18.17 -7.25 4.85
C PHE A 485 17.77 -6.40 6.06
N GLY A 486 18.60 -6.41 7.10
CA GLY A 486 18.51 -5.54 8.28
C GLY A 486 19.67 -5.80 9.22
N LEU A 487 19.97 -4.83 10.06
CA LEU A 487 21.02 -4.90 11.09
C LEU A 487 20.41 -4.90 12.49
N ASN A 488 21.07 -5.57 13.42
CA ASN A 488 20.92 -5.40 14.87
C ASN A 488 22.26 -4.90 15.47
N TRP A 489 22.40 -4.90 16.80
CA TRP A 489 23.63 -4.41 17.43
C TRP A 489 24.87 -5.30 17.16
N GLN A 490 24.67 -6.54 16.75
CA GLN A 490 25.73 -7.50 16.41
C GLN A 490 26.13 -7.46 14.93
N GLY A 491 25.34 -6.84 14.07
CA GLY A 491 25.56 -6.75 12.64
C GLY A 491 24.38 -7.25 11.82
N VAL A 492 24.64 -7.87 10.67
CA VAL A 492 23.58 -8.36 9.76
C VAL A 492 22.74 -9.45 10.42
N ILE A 493 21.44 -9.25 10.45
CA ILE A 493 20.48 -10.23 10.96
C ILE A 493 20.43 -11.43 10.00
N ASN A 494 20.74 -12.61 10.53
CA ASN A 494 20.68 -13.88 9.80
C ASN A 494 19.99 -14.95 10.65
N ASP A 495 18.66 -14.93 10.66
CA ASP A 495 17.83 -15.81 11.48
C ASP A 495 16.85 -16.65 10.62
N ALA A 496 15.96 -17.39 11.29
CA ALA A 496 14.99 -18.26 10.64
C ALA A 496 14.07 -17.51 9.64
N ARG A 497 13.83 -16.21 9.84
CA ARG A 497 13.04 -15.38 8.91
C ARG A 497 13.79 -15.21 7.59
N VAL A 498 15.09 -14.88 7.66
CA VAL A 498 15.94 -14.76 6.47
C VAL A 498 16.01 -16.11 5.74
N ALA A 499 16.22 -17.20 6.45
CA ALA A 499 16.25 -18.54 5.86
C ALA A 499 14.93 -18.92 5.18
N LYS A 500 13.79 -18.50 5.75
CA LYS A 500 12.45 -18.75 5.19
C LYS A 500 12.14 -17.93 3.93
N TYR A 501 12.51 -16.65 3.91
CA TYR A 501 12.01 -15.70 2.93
C TYR A 501 13.03 -15.25 1.87
N LYS A 502 14.32 -15.52 2.06
CA LYS A 502 15.38 -15.12 1.11
C LYS A 502 15.60 -16.13 -0.03
N LYS A 503 14.74 -17.13 -0.16
CA LYS A 503 14.84 -18.16 -1.23
C LYS A 503 14.59 -17.61 -2.61
#